data_1595a1d825b5ef5be9f3c7888f587a26
#
_entry.id   1595a1d825b5ef5be9f3c7888f587a26
#
_cell.length_a   1.000
_cell.length_b   1.000
_cell.length_c   1.000
_cell.angle_alpha   90.00
_cell.angle_beta   90.00
_cell.angle_gamma   90.00
#
_symmetry.space_group_name_H-M   'P 1'
#
loop_
_entity.id
_entity.type
_entity.pdbx_description
1 polymer ?
#
loop_
_entity_poly.entity_id
_entity_poly.type
_entity_poly.pdbx_seq_one_letter_code
_entity_poly.pdbx_strand_id
1 'polypeptide(L)' 'MPSSYPGFGYQPDELIKFIASTDIFTILLKNGEIIHYVPADKNLFYEWLIQNKIVDIKI' A
#
# COMPACT_ATOMS: atom_id res chain seq x y z
N MET A 1 -5.60 16.97 3.05
CA MET A 1 -4.35 16.79 2.31
C MET A 1 -4.12 15.33 2.07
N PRO A 2 -4.20 14.89 0.85
CA PRO A 2 -3.82 13.53 0.58
C PRO A 2 -2.32 13.42 0.80
N SER A 3 -1.93 12.51 1.61
CA SER A 3 -0.52 12.31 1.86
C SER A 3 -0.08 11.08 1.09
N SER A 4 0.71 11.31 0.06
CA SER A 4 1.31 10.20 -0.65
C SER A 4 2.53 9.74 0.13
N TYR A 5 2.84 8.47 0.01
CA TYR A 5 4.01 7.92 0.68
C TYR A 5 5.25 8.26 -0.14
N PRO A 6 6.27 8.85 0.46
CA PRO A 6 7.47 9.26 -0.29
C PRO A 6 8.12 8.08 -1.00
N GLY A 7 8.39 8.23 -2.29
CA GLY A 7 9.03 7.20 -3.08
C GLY A 7 8.11 6.13 -3.62
N PHE A 8 6.84 6.14 -3.22
CA PHE A 8 5.90 5.10 -3.66
C PHE A 8 5.31 5.40 -5.03
N GLY A 9 4.91 6.66 -5.25
CA GLY A 9 4.41 7.08 -6.55
C GLY A 9 2.93 6.91 -6.79
N TYR A 10 2.17 6.49 -5.78
CA TYR A 10 0.72 6.32 -5.89
C TYR A 10 0.02 7.05 -4.78
N GLN A 11 -1.19 7.52 -5.07
CA GLN A 11 -2.02 8.18 -4.08
C GLN A 11 -2.85 7.15 -3.32
N PRO A 12 -3.22 7.42 -2.06
CA PRO A 12 -4.03 6.46 -1.31
C PRO A 12 -5.36 6.13 -1.97
N ASP A 13 -5.96 7.09 -2.65
CA ASP A 13 -7.27 6.88 -3.27
C ASP A 13 -7.20 6.01 -4.53
N GLU A 14 -5.99 5.68 -5.00
CA GLU A 14 -5.83 4.74 -6.10
C GLU A 14 -5.75 3.29 -5.65
N LEU A 15 -5.68 3.06 -4.33
CA LEU A 15 -5.44 1.74 -3.77
C LEU A 15 -6.72 1.15 -3.24
N ILE A 16 -6.92 -0.15 -3.43
CA ILE A 16 -8.10 -0.85 -2.93
C ILE A 16 -7.74 -1.69 -1.72
N LYS A 17 -6.77 -2.58 -1.87
CA LYS A 17 -6.39 -3.52 -0.82
C LYS A 17 -4.97 -3.98 -1.05
N PHE A 18 -4.40 -4.61 -0.02
CA PHE A 18 -3.02 -5.06 -0.12
C PHE A 18 -2.82 -6.35 0.69
N ILE A 19 -1.76 -7.06 0.35
CA ILE A 19 -1.29 -8.23 1.08
C ILE A 19 0.15 -7.96 1.46
N ALA A 20 0.46 -8.03 2.75
CA ALA A 20 1.82 -7.85 3.23
C ALA A 20 2.49 -9.21 3.39
N SER A 21 3.52 -9.46 2.60
CA SER A 21 4.40 -10.60 2.79
C SER A 21 5.62 -10.15 3.56
N THR A 22 6.62 -11.01 3.69
CA THR A 22 7.80 -10.76 4.51
C THR A 22 8.35 -9.34 4.38
N ASP A 23 8.70 -8.95 3.15
CA ASP A 23 9.21 -7.60 2.89
C ASP A 23 8.49 -6.92 1.75
N ILE A 24 7.56 -7.62 1.10
CA ILE A 24 6.93 -7.15 -0.12
C ILE A 24 5.46 -6.89 0.14
N PHE A 25 5.00 -5.74 -0.34
CA PHE A 25 3.58 -5.41 -0.31
C PHE A 25 3.01 -5.58 -1.70
N THR A 26 2.03 -6.45 -1.83
CA THR A 26 1.29 -6.64 -3.08
C THR A 26 0.00 -5.84 -2.98
N ILE A 27 -0.17 -4.88 -3.88
CA ILE A 27 -1.24 -3.90 -3.75
C ILE A 27 -2.09 -3.93 -5.01
N LEU A 28 -3.41 -4.00 -4.80
CA LEU A 28 -4.37 -3.94 -5.90
C LEU A 28 -4.83 -2.50 -6.07
N LEU A 29 -4.71 -2.00 -7.30
CA LEU A 29 -5.11 -0.65 -7.64
C LEU A 29 -6.54 -0.64 -8.18
N LYS A 30 -7.16 0.53 -8.13
CA LYS A 30 -8.54 0.67 -8.60
C LYS A 30 -8.70 0.39 -10.09
N ASN A 31 -7.64 0.57 -10.86
CA ASN A 31 -7.70 0.27 -12.30
C ASN A 31 -7.52 -1.22 -12.60
N GLY A 32 -7.40 -2.07 -11.57
CA GLY A 32 -7.24 -3.50 -11.74
C GLY A 32 -5.81 -3.97 -11.79
N GLU A 33 -4.86 -3.07 -11.76
CA GLU A 33 -3.45 -3.44 -11.76
C GLU A 33 -2.99 -3.91 -10.39
N ILE A 34 -2.03 -4.81 -10.38
CA ILE A 34 -1.41 -5.30 -9.16
C ILE A 34 0.05 -4.90 -9.19
N ILE A 35 0.51 -4.26 -8.13
CA ILE A 35 1.89 -3.83 -8.03
C ILE A 35 2.54 -4.47 -6.80
N HIS A 36 3.85 -4.58 -6.86
CA HIS A 36 4.64 -5.08 -5.74
C HIS A 36 5.60 -3.97 -5.31
N TYR A 37 5.68 -3.73 -4.02
CA TYR A 37 6.49 -2.65 -3.50
C TYR A 37 7.26 -3.13 -2.28
N VAL A 38 8.56 -2.82 -2.24
CA VAL A 38 9.41 -3.13 -1.10
C VAL A 38 9.82 -1.80 -0.48
N PRO A 39 9.13 -1.37 0.59
CA PRO A 39 9.45 -0.09 1.21
C PRO A 39 10.73 -0.17 2.03
N ALA A 40 11.39 0.98 2.18
CA ALA A 40 12.57 1.05 3.03
C ALA A 40 12.21 0.78 4.50
N ASP A 41 11.04 1.24 4.91
CA ASP A 41 10.53 1.00 6.27
C ASP A 41 9.14 0.40 6.16
N LYS A 42 9.07 -0.92 6.29
CA LYS A 42 7.81 -1.62 6.10
C LYS A 42 6.78 -1.26 7.17
N ASN A 43 7.23 -0.96 8.38
CA ASN A 43 6.29 -0.61 9.45
C ASN A 43 5.62 0.74 9.17
N LEU A 44 6.39 1.72 8.72
CA LEU A 44 5.83 3.01 8.37
C LEU A 44 4.88 2.91 7.19
N PHE A 45 5.26 2.12 6.20
CA PHE A 45 4.41 1.95 5.02
C PHE A 45 3.11 1.24 5.39
N TYR A 46 3.20 0.22 6.24
CA TYR A 46 2.01 -0.50 6.69
C TYR A 46 1.06 0.45 7.44
N GLU A 47 1.61 1.26 8.34
CA GLU A 47 0.78 2.21 9.07
C GLU A 47 0.13 3.23 8.14
N TRP A 48 0.86 3.66 7.13
CA TRP A 48 0.32 4.60 6.15
C TRP A 48 -0.88 3.99 5.41
N LEU A 49 -0.77 2.72 5.03
CA LEU A 49 -1.87 2.02 4.37
C LEU A 49 -3.08 1.94 5.28
N ILE A 50 -2.88 1.57 6.54
CA ILE A 50 -3.96 1.41 7.50
C ILE A 50 -4.62 2.77 7.78
N GLN A 51 -3.83 3.81 7.94
CA GLN A 51 -4.37 5.14 8.20
C GLN A 51 -5.20 5.65 7.04
N ASN A 52 -4.90 5.23 5.84
CA ASN A 52 -5.66 5.61 4.65
C ASN A 52 -6.76 4.61 4.33
N LYS A 53 -7.04 3.69 5.24
CA LYS A 53 -8.16 2.75 5.16
C LYS A 53 -8.04 1.80 3.97
N ILE A 54 -6.83 1.47 3.58
CA ILE A 54 -6.61 0.45 2.58
C ILE A 54 -6.81 -0.91 3.25
N VAL A 55 -7.58 -1.78 2.62
CA VAL A 55 -7.94 -3.06 3.21
C VAL A 55 -6.73 -3.99 3.31
N ASP A 56 -6.48 -4.51 4.48
CA ASP A 56 -5.42 -5.49 4.73
C ASP A 56 -5.99 -6.89 4.58
N ILE A 57 -5.59 -7.58 3.52
CA ILE A 57 -6.03 -8.94 3.28
C ILE A 57 -5.10 -9.87 4.05
N LYS A 58 -5.66 -10.55 5.03
CA LYS A 58 -4.89 -11.51 5.82
C LYS A 58 -5.22 -12.90 5.33
N ILE A 59 -4.18 -13.61 4.97
CA ILE A 59 -4.32 -14.96 4.46
C ILE A 59 -3.98 -15.96 5.55
#